data_e885b02df846f1a225f315b6c88265a4
#
_entry.id   e885b02df846f1a225f315b6c88265a4
#
_cell.length_a   1.000
_cell.length_b   1.000
_cell.length_c   1.000
_cell.angle_alpha   90.00
_cell.angle_beta   90.00
_cell.angle_gamma   90.00
#
_symmetry.space_group_name_H-M   'P 1'
#
loop_
_entity.id
_entity.type
_entity.pdbx_description
1 polymer ?
#
loop_
_entity_poly.entity_id
_entity_poly.type
_entity_poly.pdbx_seq_one_letter_code
_entity_poly.pdbx_strand_id
1 'polypeptide(L)'
;MDFAQLDCIAAGCGPGTFTGIRVALAAGLGLAAGSGVQVCGIGSLDALAEGAQAATGRSGPLDVLALIDARRQQHYVLRAMVDPTPRQITPTAGPEAIGTEDLLARCNESPPAVSVGATLAFPSTVEPVEGPPLAVSIARLAARLPADARPPAVPSYVRPPDAVPGISPLRRRPV
;
A
#
# COMPACT_ATOMS: atom_id res chain seq x y z
N MET A 1 -7.69 -7.33 26.22
CA MET A 1 -6.97 -6.18 25.66
C MET A 1 -7.90 -4.99 25.78
N ASP A 2 -7.51 -3.95 26.46
CA ASP A 2 -8.29 -2.71 26.56
C ASP A 2 -7.89 -1.77 25.41
N PHE A 3 -8.82 -1.50 24.51
CA PHE A 3 -8.57 -0.63 23.34
C PHE A 3 -8.28 0.83 23.76
N ALA A 4 -8.72 1.26 24.94
CA ALA A 4 -8.42 2.59 25.47
C ALA A 4 -6.92 2.81 25.78
N GLN A 5 -6.13 1.73 25.83
CA GLN A 5 -4.68 1.79 26.01
C GLN A 5 -3.88 1.91 24.69
N LEU A 6 -4.56 1.93 23.56
CA LEU A 6 -3.91 2.08 22.25
C LEU A 6 -3.75 3.57 21.91
N ASP A 7 -2.59 3.93 21.38
CA ASP A 7 -2.34 5.29 20.86
C ASP A 7 -3.05 5.55 19.53
N CYS A 8 -3.20 4.52 18.70
CA CYS A 8 -3.98 4.57 17.46
C CYS A 8 -4.32 3.17 16.94
N ILE A 9 -5.29 3.12 16.05
CA ILE A 9 -5.60 1.96 15.23
C ILE A 9 -5.17 2.28 13.81
N ALA A 10 -4.23 1.50 13.25
CA ALA A 10 -3.75 1.69 11.90
C ALA A 10 -4.48 0.76 10.92
N ALA A 11 -4.99 1.29 9.82
CA ALA A 11 -5.68 0.55 8.79
C ALA A 11 -4.99 0.72 7.43
N GLY A 12 -4.89 -0.37 6.64
CA GLY A 12 -4.43 -0.30 5.26
C GLY A 12 -5.46 0.42 4.39
N CYS A 13 -5.08 1.56 3.80
CA CYS A 13 -5.97 2.36 2.98
C CYS A 13 -5.85 2.11 1.48
N GLY A 14 -4.98 1.20 1.05
CA GLY A 14 -4.73 0.88 -0.37
C GLY A 14 -3.37 1.38 -0.89
N PRO A 15 -3.10 1.13 -2.17
CA PRO A 15 -3.94 0.42 -3.11
C PRO A 15 -4.10 -1.07 -2.78
N GLY A 16 -5.16 -1.68 -3.37
CA GLY A 16 -5.50 -3.08 -3.15
C GLY A 16 -6.88 -3.40 -3.68
N THR A 17 -7.46 -4.53 -3.28
CA THR A 17 -8.82 -4.87 -3.69
C THR A 17 -9.83 -3.91 -3.06
N PHE A 18 -10.81 -3.50 -3.86
CA PHE A 18 -11.88 -2.59 -3.41
C PHE A 18 -12.58 -3.03 -2.11
N THR A 19 -12.91 -4.31 -2.02
CA THR A 19 -13.54 -4.89 -0.83
C THR A 19 -12.56 -4.93 0.35
N GLY A 20 -11.32 -5.35 0.12
CA GLY A 20 -10.31 -5.46 1.18
C GLY A 20 -10.01 -4.12 1.87
N ILE A 21 -9.85 -3.06 1.09
CA ILE A 21 -9.64 -1.70 1.62
C ILE A 21 -10.82 -1.28 2.51
N ARG A 22 -12.05 -1.47 2.03
CA ARG A 22 -13.25 -1.08 2.78
C ARG A 22 -13.45 -1.89 4.06
N VAL A 23 -13.16 -3.19 4.00
CA VAL A 23 -13.25 -4.06 5.19
C VAL A 23 -12.21 -3.62 6.23
N ALA A 24 -10.97 -3.37 5.84
CA ALA A 24 -9.93 -2.91 6.74
C ALA A 24 -10.28 -1.58 7.41
N LEU A 25 -10.75 -0.61 6.63
CA LEU A 25 -11.17 0.70 7.14
C LEU A 25 -12.40 0.60 8.05
N ALA A 26 -13.43 -0.16 7.65
CA ALA A 26 -14.63 -0.34 8.45
C ALA A 26 -14.33 -1.05 9.77
N ALA A 27 -13.46 -2.05 9.77
CA ALA A 27 -13.02 -2.73 10.98
C ALA A 27 -12.27 -1.76 11.92
N GLY A 28 -11.32 -0.99 11.40
CA GLY A 28 -10.58 0.01 12.18
C GLY A 28 -11.50 1.06 12.80
N LEU A 29 -12.41 1.62 12.01
CA LEU A 29 -13.39 2.62 12.48
C LEU A 29 -14.37 2.03 13.48
N GLY A 30 -14.82 0.77 13.28
CA GLY A 30 -15.70 0.07 14.21
C GLY A 30 -15.05 -0.16 15.58
N LEU A 31 -13.78 -0.56 15.60
CA LEU A 31 -13.01 -0.72 16.85
C LEU A 31 -12.79 0.61 17.56
N ALA A 32 -12.58 1.69 16.81
CA ALA A 32 -12.39 3.02 17.36
C ALA A 32 -13.66 3.65 17.94
N ALA A 33 -14.83 3.34 17.36
CA ALA A 33 -16.11 3.95 17.75
C ALA A 33 -16.47 3.77 19.24
N GLY A 34 -16.01 2.67 19.85
CA GLY A 34 -16.26 2.40 21.28
C GLY A 34 -15.14 2.87 22.23
N SER A 35 -13.96 3.25 21.70
CA SER A 35 -12.77 3.53 22.51
C SER A 35 -12.29 4.98 22.42
N GLY A 36 -12.76 5.75 21.44
CA GLY A 36 -12.28 7.11 21.18
C GLY A 36 -10.84 7.17 20.60
N VAL A 37 -10.24 6.03 20.30
CA VAL A 37 -8.88 5.94 19.74
C VAL A 37 -8.86 6.43 18.28
N GLN A 38 -7.84 7.20 17.94
CA GLN A 38 -7.66 7.70 16.56
C GLN A 38 -7.43 6.54 15.58
N VAL A 39 -8.06 6.61 14.40
CA VAL A 39 -7.76 5.70 13.29
C VAL A 39 -6.90 6.43 12.27
N CYS A 40 -5.78 5.84 11.87
CA CYS A 40 -4.94 6.36 10.80
C CYS A 40 -4.86 5.41 9.60
N GLY A 41 -4.78 5.98 8.39
CA GLY A 41 -4.64 5.25 7.13
C GLY A 41 -3.18 5.13 6.72
N ILE A 42 -2.72 3.92 6.41
CA ILE A 42 -1.35 3.68 5.91
C ILE A 42 -1.43 3.07 4.51
N GLY A 43 -0.61 3.59 3.60
CA GLY A 43 -0.50 3.07 2.24
C GLY A 43 0.00 1.62 2.22
N SER A 44 -0.65 0.77 1.43
CA SER A 44 -0.26 -0.65 1.35
C SER A 44 1.10 -0.83 0.69
N LEU A 45 1.44 -0.01 -0.31
CA LEU A 45 2.74 -0.05 -0.97
C LEU A 45 3.86 0.48 -0.08
N ASP A 46 3.58 1.54 0.70
CA ASP A 46 4.54 2.05 1.70
C ASP A 46 4.83 0.99 2.77
N ALA A 47 3.79 0.28 3.22
CA ALA A 47 3.94 -0.79 4.18
C ALA A 47 4.75 -1.98 3.62
N LEU A 48 4.58 -2.33 2.35
CA LEU A 48 5.41 -3.34 1.68
C LEU A 48 6.87 -2.88 1.62
N ALA A 49 7.13 -1.63 1.22
CA ALA A 49 8.48 -1.09 1.12
C ALA A 49 9.20 -1.07 2.49
N GLU A 50 8.49 -0.67 3.56
CA GLU A 50 8.99 -0.78 4.94
C GLU A 50 9.32 -2.22 5.31
N GLY A 51 8.42 -3.14 4.95
CA GLY A 51 8.61 -4.57 5.22
C GLY A 51 9.84 -5.14 4.53
N ALA A 52 10.14 -4.75 3.30
CA ALA A 52 11.33 -5.16 2.57
C ALA A 52 12.61 -4.70 3.27
N GLN A 53 12.70 -3.45 3.68
CA GLN A 53 13.84 -2.93 4.43
C GLN A 53 14.04 -3.69 5.75
N ALA A 54 12.94 -3.99 6.45
CA ALA A 54 12.99 -4.73 7.71
C ALA A 54 13.48 -6.19 7.51
N ALA A 55 13.08 -6.83 6.41
CA ALA A 55 13.40 -8.21 6.11
C ALA A 55 14.85 -8.39 5.65
N THR A 56 15.40 -7.46 4.85
CA THR A 56 16.78 -7.54 4.37
C THR A 56 17.83 -7.29 5.46
N GLY A 57 17.46 -6.58 6.53
CA GLY A 57 18.40 -6.21 7.59
C GLY A 57 19.56 -5.32 7.12
N ARG A 58 19.50 -4.75 5.91
CA ARG A 58 20.56 -3.88 5.36
C ARG A 58 20.64 -2.58 6.15
N SER A 59 21.87 -2.13 6.40
CA SER A 59 22.14 -0.91 7.21
C SER A 59 22.13 0.40 6.42
N GLY A 60 22.08 0.34 5.09
CA GLY A 60 22.03 1.51 4.20
C GLY A 60 20.67 1.69 3.53
N PRO A 61 20.48 2.81 2.81
CA PRO A 61 19.31 3.04 1.99
C PRO A 61 19.09 1.92 0.98
N LEU A 62 17.85 1.48 0.82
CA LEU A 62 17.46 0.38 -0.05
C LEU A 62 16.50 0.87 -1.13
N ASP A 63 16.83 0.60 -2.40
CA ASP A 63 15.94 0.86 -3.54
C ASP A 63 14.94 -0.30 -3.67
N VAL A 64 13.71 -0.04 -3.32
CA VAL A 64 12.63 -1.02 -3.21
C VAL A 64 11.59 -0.78 -4.28
N LEU A 65 11.18 -1.85 -4.95
CA LEU A 65 9.99 -1.89 -5.78
C LEU A 65 8.90 -2.67 -5.05
N ALA A 66 7.91 -1.98 -4.53
CA ALA A 66 6.74 -2.59 -3.90
C ALA A 66 5.63 -2.80 -4.94
N LEU A 67 5.01 -4.00 -4.93
CA LEU A 67 4.07 -4.45 -5.95
C LEU A 67 2.83 -5.09 -5.34
N ILE A 68 1.66 -4.75 -5.89
CA ILE A 68 0.40 -5.42 -5.59
C ILE A 68 -0.28 -5.78 -6.89
N ASP A 69 -0.73 -7.03 -7.05
CA ASP A 69 -1.51 -7.46 -8.21
C ASP A 69 -2.81 -6.65 -8.34
N ALA A 70 -2.93 -5.85 -9.39
CA ALA A 70 -4.10 -5.04 -9.71
C ALA A 70 -5.09 -5.76 -10.64
N ARG A 71 -4.84 -7.06 -10.93
CA ARG A 71 -5.57 -7.88 -11.91
C ARG A 71 -5.36 -7.41 -13.36
N ARG A 72 -5.84 -8.20 -14.34
CA ARG A 72 -5.79 -7.87 -15.78
C ARG A 72 -4.38 -7.54 -16.27
N GLN A 73 -3.38 -8.28 -15.81
CA GLN A 73 -1.96 -8.06 -16.16
C GLN A 73 -1.46 -6.64 -15.81
N GLN A 74 -1.99 -6.07 -14.74
CA GLN A 74 -1.55 -4.80 -14.19
C GLN A 74 -1.10 -4.96 -12.74
N HIS A 75 -0.23 -4.05 -12.31
CA HIS A 75 0.27 -3.99 -10.95
C HIS A 75 0.16 -2.56 -10.42
N TYR A 76 -0.24 -2.43 -9.16
CA TYR A 76 0.02 -1.20 -8.42
C TYR A 76 1.47 -1.24 -7.97
N VAL A 77 2.22 -0.20 -8.26
CA VAL A 77 3.64 -0.15 -7.99
C VAL A 77 4.04 1.13 -7.27
N LEU A 78 5.03 1.02 -6.41
CA LEU A 78 5.75 2.12 -5.80
C LEU A 78 7.23 1.77 -5.83
N ARG A 79 8.05 2.61 -6.45
CA ARG A 79 9.51 2.55 -6.27
C ARG A 79 9.94 3.62 -5.29
N ALA A 80 10.71 3.24 -4.30
CA ALA A 80 11.13 4.15 -3.24
C ALA A 80 12.52 3.81 -2.73
N MET A 81 13.24 4.84 -2.32
CA MET A 81 14.39 4.68 -1.42
C MET A 81 13.86 4.57 0.01
N VAL A 82 14.25 3.50 0.70
CA VAL A 82 13.86 3.26 2.09
C VAL A 82 15.10 3.34 2.98
N ASP A 83 15.16 4.34 3.83
CA ASP A 83 16.22 4.51 4.79
C ASP A 83 15.97 3.65 6.04
N PRO A 84 16.97 2.94 6.57
CA PRO A 84 16.80 2.14 7.78
C PRO A 84 16.63 2.98 9.04
N THR A 85 17.20 4.20 9.06
CA THR A 85 17.16 5.12 10.21
C THR A 85 17.26 6.58 9.73
N PRO A 86 16.25 7.42 9.93
CA PRO A 86 14.93 7.13 10.51
C PRO A 86 14.01 6.51 9.45
N ARG A 87 13.89 5.28 9.28
CA ARG A 87 13.08 4.53 8.29
C ARG A 87 12.09 5.42 7.48
N GLN A 88 12.67 6.29 6.67
CA GLN A 88 11.95 7.19 5.79
C GLN A 88 11.75 6.51 4.46
N ILE A 89 10.53 6.59 3.92
CA ILE A 89 10.21 6.12 2.58
C ILE A 89 10.14 7.35 1.68
N THR A 90 11.06 7.41 0.72
CA THR A 90 11.12 8.50 -0.26
C THR A 90 10.74 7.94 -1.63
N PRO A 91 9.50 8.16 -2.11
CA PRO A 91 9.08 7.72 -3.42
C PRO A 91 9.97 8.28 -4.52
N THR A 92 10.40 7.42 -5.43
CA THR A 92 11.13 7.81 -6.65
C THR A 92 10.26 7.65 -7.90
N ALA A 93 9.25 6.75 -7.84
CA ALA A 93 8.21 6.61 -8.86
C ALA A 93 6.93 5.99 -8.25
N GLY A 94 5.78 6.40 -8.75
CA GLY A 94 4.46 5.95 -8.29
C GLY A 94 3.93 6.76 -7.09
N PRO A 95 2.85 6.29 -6.42
CA PRO A 95 2.10 5.07 -6.73
C PRO A 95 1.33 5.16 -8.05
N GLU A 96 1.43 4.14 -8.87
CA GLU A 96 0.74 4.06 -10.17
C GLU A 96 0.21 2.64 -10.45
N ALA A 97 -0.69 2.53 -11.44
CA ALA A 97 -1.09 1.24 -12.03
C ALA A 97 -0.39 1.10 -13.39
N ILE A 98 0.37 0.02 -13.58
CA ILE A 98 1.18 -0.21 -14.77
C ILE A 98 0.98 -1.62 -15.30
N GLY A 99 1.05 -1.81 -16.62
CA GLY A 99 1.05 -3.12 -17.27
C GLY A 99 2.29 -3.94 -16.93
N THR A 100 2.15 -5.27 -16.90
CA THR A 100 3.27 -6.16 -16.57
C THR A 100 4.44 -5.99 -17.55
N GLU A 101 4.18 -5.85 -18.86
CA GLU A 101 5.21 -5.68 -19.88
C GLU A 101 6.00 -4.38 -19.69
N ASP A 102 5.29 -3.27 -19.50
CA ASP A 102 5.92 -1.96 -19.29
C ASP A 102 6.73 -1.93 -17.99
N LEU A 103 6.22 -2.58 -16.94
CA LEU A 103 6.93 -2.69 -15.67
C LEU A 103 8.24 -3.47 -15.83
N LEU A 104 8.21 -4.61 -16.52
CA LEU A 104 9.40 -5.41 -16.77
C LEU A 104 10.41 -4.65 -17.66
N ALA A 105 9.93 -3.93 -18.68
CA ALA A 105 10.80 -3.08 -19.52
C ALA A 105 11.53 -2.03 -18.67
N ARG A 106 10.82 -1.30 -17.81
CA ARG A 106 11.43 -0.32 -16.88
C ARG A 106 12.44 -0.97 -15.93
N CYS A 107 12.15 -2.17 -15.41
CA CYS A 107 13.08 -2.88 -14.51
C CYS A 107 14.31 -3.43 -15.25
N ASN A 108 14.22 -3.70 -16.55
CA ASN A 108 15.37 -4.07 -17.36
C ASN A 108 16.29 -2.87 -17.62
N GLU A 109 15.74 -1.68 -17.83
CA GLU A 109 16.50 -0.45 -18.05
C GLU A 109 17.13 0.09 -16.76
N SER A 110 16.38 0.03 -15.67
CA SER A 110 16.78 0.54 -14.35
C SER A 110 16.30 -0.42 -13.25
N PRO A 111 17.05 -1.50 -12.98
CA PRO A 111 16.63 -2.50 -11.99
C PRO A 111 16.64 -1.91 -10.57
N PRO A 112 15.57 -2.14 -9.77
CA PRO A 112 15.61 -1.87 -8.34
C PRO A 112 16.53 -2.89 -7.64
N ALA A 113 16.98 -2.58 -6.43
CA ALA A 113 17.78 -3.54 -5.65
C ALA A 113 16.95 -4.74 -5.20
N VAL A 114 15.72 -4.49 -4.75
CA VAL A 114 14.80 -5.54 -4.29
C VAL A 114 13.38 -5.32 -4.80
N SER A 115 12.61 -6.42 -4.88
CA SER A 115 11.16 -6.37 -5.10
C SER A 115 10.42 -7.04 -3.94
N VAL A 116 9.22 -6.56 -3.61
CA VAL A 116 8.39 -7.08 -2.53
C VAL A 116 6.91 -7.08 -2.91
N GLY A 117 6.19 -8.11 -2.49
CA GLY A 117 4.75 -8.26 -2.75
C GLY A 117 4.46 -9.24 -3.88
N ALA A 118 3.85 -8.79 -4.98
CA ALA A 118 3.52 -9.67 -6.10
C ALA A 118 4.79 -10.24 -6.77
N THR A 119 4.76 -11.51 -7.13
CA THR A 119 5.90 -12.18 -7.77
C THR A 119 5.82 -12.01 -9.29
N LEU A 120 6.92 -11.54 -9.88
CA LEU A 120 7.13 -11.44 -11.33
C LEU A 120 8.50 -12.01 -11.71
N ALA A 121 8.67 -12.34 -12.98
CA ALA A 121 9.95 -12.77 -13.53
C ALA A 121 10.86 -11.56 -13.80
N PHE A 122 11.40 -10.97 -12.77
CA PHE A 122 12.36 -9.87 -12.88
C PHE A 122 13.76 -10.32 -13.36
N PRO A 123 14.60 -9.40 -13.85
CA PRO A 123 16.02 -9.66 -14.06
C PRO A 123 16.68 -10.24 -12.80
N SER A 124 17.69 -11.09 -12.97
CA SER A 124 18.41 -11.72 -11.85
C SER A 124 19.12 -10.73 -10.91
N THR A 125 19.22 -9.48 -11.31
CA THR A 125 19.77 -8.39 -10.49
C THR A 125 18.78 -7.87 -9.44
N VAL A 126 17.49 -8.19 -9.58
CA VAL A 126 16.42 -7.78 -8.65
C VAL A 126 16.18 -8.91 -7.66
N GLU A 127 16.52 -8.70 -6.39
CA GLU A 127 16.32 -9.67 -5.33
C GLU A 127 14.85 -9.66 -4.87
N PRO A 128 14.11 -10.78 -4.98
CA PRO A 128 12.78 -10.86 -4.39
C PRO A 128 12.87 -11.01 -2.88
N VAL A 129 12.11 -10.21 -2.14
CA VAL A 129 12.11 -10.21 -0.67
C VAL A 129 10.71 -10.52 -0.16
N GLU A 130 10.62 -11.44 0.79
CA GLU A 130 9.39 -11.69 1.54
C GLU A 130 9.41 -10.84 2.82
N GLY A 131 8.54 -9.86 2.87
CA GLY A 131 8.38 -8.99 4.04
C GLY A 131 7.53 -9.65 5.14
N PRO A 132 7.46 -9.03 6.33
CA PRO A 132 6.54 -9.46 7.39
C PRO A 132 5.08 -9.29 6.93
N PRO A 133 4.11 -9.89 7.65
CA PRO A 133 2.70 -9.65 7.37
C PRO A 133 2.39 -8.15 7.25
N LEU A 134 1.62 -7.76 6.24
CA LEU A 134 1.36 -6.35 5.91
C LEU A 134 0.87 -5.53 7.11
N ALA A 135 0.03 -6.12 7.97
CA ALA A 135 -0.47 -5.49 9.19
C ALA A 135 0.66 -5.08 10.16
N VAL A 136 1.75 -5.84 10.20
CA VAL A 136 2.92 -5.53 11.05
C VAL A 136 3.63 -4.28 10.53
N SER A 137 3.87 -4.18 9.22
CA SER A 137 4.48 -3.00 8.61
C SER A 137 3.58 -1.77 8.72
N ILE A 138 2.25 -1.92 8.54
CA ILE A 138 1.26 -0.87 8.76
C ILE A 138 1.36 -0.33 10.19
N ALA A 139 1.36 -1.21 11.18
CA ALA A 139 1.46 -0.82 12.59
C ALA A 139 2.80 -0.12 12.89
N ARG A 140 3.91 -0.61 12.34
CA ARG A 140 5.23 0.00 12.50
C ARG A 140 5.32 1.39 11.90
N LEU A 141 4.75 1.61 10.72
CA LEU A 141 4.69 2.95 10.10
C LEU A 141 3.85 3.90 10.93
N ALA A 142 2.66 3.48 11.34
CA ALA A 142 1.76 4.30 12.16
C ALA A 142 2.37 4.69 13.52
N ALA A 143 3.09 3.76 14.17
CA ALA A 143 3.74 4.00 15.46
C ALA A 143 4.86 5.06 15.41
N ARG A 144 5.41 5.32 14.23
CA ARG A 144 6.47 6.33 14.03
C ARG A 144 5.92 7.72 13.74
N LEU A 145 4.67 7.82 13.34
CA LEU A 145 4.04 9.09 13.04
C LEU A 145 3.60 9.77 14.33
N PRO A 146 3.98 11.04 14.55
CA PRO A 146 3.42 11.82 15.64
C PRO A 146 1.90 11.93 15.48
N ALA A 147 1.18 12.09 16.57
CA ALA A 147 -0.28 12.01 16.57
C ALA A 147 -0.96 13.01 15.61
N ASP A 148 -0.39 14.21 15.51
CA ASP A 148 -0.84 15.30 14.63
C ASP A 148 -0.48 15.11 13.16
N ALA A 149 0.48 14.23 12.85
CA ALA A 149 0.89 13.90 11.47
C ALA A 149 0.30 12.59 10.93
N ARG A 150 -0.57 11.91 11.69
CA ARG A 150 -1.20 10.66 11.25
C ARG A 150 -2.23 10.93 10.15
N PRO A 151 -2.10 10.29 8.97
CA PRO A 151 -3.05 10.48 7.88
C PRO A 151 -4.46 9.97 8.23
N PRO A 152 -5.52 10.59 7.71
CA PRO A 152 -6.87 10.10 7.92
C PRO A 152 -7.07 8.73 7.29
N ALA A 153 -7.94 7.91 7.90
CA ALA A 153 -8.29 6.57 7.41
C ALA A 153 -9.31 6.66 6.27
N VAL A 154 -8.83 7.06 5.09
CA VAL A 154 -9.64 7.18 3.87
C VAL A 154 -9.11 6.26 2.77
N PRO A 155 -9.98 5.69 1.91
CA PRO A 155 -9.54 4.82 0.82
C PRO A 155 -8.65 5.55 -0.18
N SER A 156 -7.54 4.94 -0.57
CA SER A 156 -6.66 5.40 -1.64
C SER A 156 -6.84 4.51 -2.88
N TYR A 157 -7.48 5.05 -3.91
CA TYR A 157 -7.69 4.36 -5.18
C TYR A 157 -6.74 4.92 -6.24
N VAL A 158 -5.73 4.13 -6.61
CA VAL A 158 -4.75 4.50 -7.66
C VAL A 158 -5.37 4.40 -9.06
N ARG A 159 -6.31 3.46 -9.25
CA ARG A 159 -7.04 3.30 -10.51
C ARG A 159 -8.48 3.78 -10.36
N PRO A 160 -9.03 4.50 -11.36
CA PRO A 160 -10.46 4.83 -11.38
C PRO A 160 -11.32 3.58 -11.30
N PRO A 161 -12.56 3.66 -10.77
CA PRO A 161 -13.49 2.53 -10.78
C PRO A 161 -13.72 1.99 -12.19
N ASP A 162 -13.70 0.67 -12.36
CA ASP A 162 -14.04 0.01 -13.63
C ASP A 162 -15.54 0.13 -13.99
N ALA A 163 -16.36 0.60 -13.06
CA ALA A 163 -17.80 0.76 -13.27
C ALA A 163 -18.09 1.94 -14.20
N VAL A 164 -18.57 1.62 -15.39
CA VAL A 164 -19.18 2.62 -16.27
C VAL A 164 -20.59 2.90 -15.74
N PRO A 165 -21.03 4.17 -15.58
CA PRO A 165 -22.39 4.47 -15.22
C PRO A 165 -23.34 3.81 -16.21
N GLY A 166 -24.10 2.80 -15.76
CA GLY A 166 -25.12 2.16 -16.59
C GLY A 166 -26.20 3.18 -16.96
N ILE A 167 -26.77 3.05 -18.15
CA ILE A 167 -27.99 3.78 -18.52
C ILE A 167 -29.05 3.33 -17.51
N SER A 168 -29.51 4.28 -16.67
CA SER A 168 -30.55 3.97 -15.68
C SER A 168 -31.79 3.43 -16.39
N PRO A 169 -32.28 2.22 -16.07
CA PRO A 169 -33.51 1.70 -16.65
C PRO A 169 -34.75 2.53 -16.27
N LEU A 170 -34.59 3.49 -15.35
CA LEU A 170 -35.64 4.41 -14.89
C LEU A 170 -35.73 5.70 -15.71
N ARG A 171 -34.96 5.92 -16.75
CA ARG A 171 -35.25 6.96 -17.71
C ARG A 171 -36.55 6.58 -18.42
N ARG A 172 -37.68 7.09 -17.91
CA ARG A 172 -38.96 6.99 -18.59
C ARG A 172 -38.77 7.54 -20.02
N ARG A 173 -39.18 6.75 -21.02
CA ARG A 173 -39.34 7.25 -22.39
C ARG A 173 -40.30 8.45 -22.30
N PRO A 174 -40.00 9.57 -22.95
CA PRO A 174 -40.99 10.60 -23.12
C PRO A 174 -42.17 10.00 -23.90
N VAL A 175 -43.37 10.25 -23.39
CA VAL A 175 -44.66 9.93 -24.05
C VAL A 175 -44.80 10.76 -25.30
#